data_08043bf414d7acf38e31697cee261386
#
_entry.id   08043bf414d7acf38e31697cee261386
#
_cell.length_a   1.000
_cell.length_b   1.000
_cell.length_c   1.000
_cell.angle_alpha   90.00
_cell.angle_beta   90.00
_cell.angle_gamma   90.00
#
_symmetry.space_group_name_H-M   'P 1'
#
loop_
_entity.id
_entity.type
_entity.pdbx_description
1 polymer ?
#
loop_
_entity_poly.entity_id
_entity_poly.type
_entity_poly.pdbx_seq_one_letter_code
_entity_poly.pdbx_strand_id
1 'polypeptide(L)'
;MIRRATLFIGSLLVVAAVWELYKALGPEDGGAVLGWNILPRTKDTAMPHVWDMVSRLFDPESRVKDSSIWRVVLAGVWFSLRVAFVGFAIGTIVGVGLAALMARFDVARRGLLPYLVISQTVPMIALAPLVASWGGKLQLAGWEWPKWLSVAVLGAFLAFFP
;
A
#
# COMPACT_ATOMS: atom_id res chain seq x y z
N MET A 1 25.09 -13.91 -5.06
CA MET A 1 23.85 -13.34 -5.62
C MET A 1 22.99 -14.41 -6.31
N ILE A 2 23.54 -15.28 -7.14
CA ILE A 2 22.82 -16.32 -7.89
C ILE A 2 21.97 -17.23 -6.97
N ARG A 3 22.53 -17.76 -5.88
CA ARG A 3 21.82 -18.63 -4.94
C ARG A 3 20.56 -17.99 -4.31
N ARG A 4 20.59 -16.67 -4.06
CA ARG A 4 19.40 -15.95 -3.53
C ARG A 4 18.33 -15.79 -4.59
N ALA A 5 18.73 -15.51 -5.83
CA ALA A 5 17.80 -15.41 -6.95
C ALA A 5 17.15 -16.76 -7.27
N THR A 6 17.93 -17.86 -7.26
CA THR A 6 17.37 -19.21 -7.49
C THR A 6 16.40 -19.64 -6.39
N LEU A 7 16.71 -19.32 -5.12
CA LEU A 7 15.79 -19.60 -4.00
C LEU A 7 14.50 -18.77 -4.10
N PHE A 8 14.60 -17.52 -4.52
CA PHE A 8 13.44 -16.65 -4.72
C PHE A 8 12.55 -17.18 -5.86
N ILE A 9 13.14 -17.48 -7.03
CA ILE A 9 12.39 -18.07 -8.15
C ILE A 9 11.80 -19.42 -7.76
N GLY A 10 12.56 -20.26 -7.06
CA GLY A 10 12.07 -21.55 -6.57
C GLY A 10 10.86 -21.40 -5.63
N SER A 11 10.88 -20.43 -4.73
CA SER A 11 9.74 -20.16 -3.83
C SER A 11 8.49 -19.73 -4.62
N LEU A 12 8.65 -18.88 -5.64
CA LEU A 12 7.52 -18.49 -6.50
C LEU A 12 6.92 -19.66 -7.26
N LEU A 13 7.78 -20.54 -7.79
CA LEU A 13 7.33 -21.75 -8.49
C LEU A 13 6.58 -22.71 -7.55
N VAL A 14 7.06 -22.86 -6.31
CA VAL A 14 6.36 -23.68 -5.31
C VAL A 14 4.98 -23.09 -4.98
N VAL A 15 4.89 -21.78 -4.79
CA VAL A 15 3.59 -21.12 -4.54
C VAL A 15 2.66 -21.30 -5.74
N ALA A 16 3.15 -21.12 -6.96
CA ALA A 16 2.37 -21.34 -8.18
C ALA A 16 1.91 -22.81 -8.30
N ALA A 17 2.78 -23.76 -8.00
CA ALA A 17 2.44 -25.18 -8.04
C ALA A 17 1.38 -25.54 -6.98
N VAL A 18 1.49 -25.02 -5.77
CA VAL A 18 0.47 -25.21 -4.71
C VAL A 18 -0.87 -24.60 -5.11
N TRP A 19 -0.84 -23.43 -5.75
CA TRP A 19 -2.04 -22.78 -6.28
C TRP A 19 -2.74 -23.64 -7.33
N GLU A 20 -2.01 -24.10 -8.36
CA GLU A 20 -2.55 -24.95 -9.42
C GLU A 20 -3.02 -26.31 -8.89
N LEU A 21 -2.26 -26.89 -7.95
CA LEU A 21 -2.64 -28.16 -7.32
C LEU A 21 -3.96 -28.02 -6.54
N TYR A 22 -4.10 -26.95 -5.74
CA TYR A 22 -5.34 -26.69 -5.03
C TYR A 22 -6.50 -26.42 -6.00
N LYS A 23 -6.26 -25.67 -7.08
CA LYS A 23 -7.25 -25.43 -8.12
C LYS A 23 -7.72 -26.74 -8.78
N ALA A 24 -6.81 -27.66 -9.04
CA ALA A 24 -7.12 -28.94 -9.66
C ALA A 24 -7.87 -29.92 -8.74
N LEU A 25 -7.62 -29.86 -7.43
CA LEU A 25 -8.17 -30.82 -6.46
C LEU A 25 -9.30 -30.25 -5.61
N GLY A 26 -9.42 -28.93 -5.54
CA GLY A 26 -10.38 -28.26 -4.69
C GLY A 26 -11.79 -28.26 -5.25
N PRO A 27 -12.81 -28.06 -4.40
CA PRO A 27 -14.21 -28.00 -4.83
C PRO A 27 -14.51 -26.71 -5.60
N GLU A 28 -15.19 -26.81 -6.74
CA GLU A 28 -15.50 -25.67 -7.60
C GLU A 28 -16.33 -24.59 -6.89
N ASP A 29 -17.31 -24.99 -6.09
CA ASP A 29 -18.19 -24.09 -5.36
C ASP A 29 -17.74 -23.77 -3.93
N GLY A 30 -16.56 -24.26 -3.54
CA GLY A 30 -16.10 -24.22 -2.16
C GLY A 30 -16.65 -25.39 -1.34
N GLY A 31 -16.17 -25.56 -0.14
CA GLY A 31 -16.57 -26.66 0.70
C GLY A 31 -16.63 -26.31 2.19
N ALA A 32 -17.53 -26.98 2.89
CA ALA A 32 -17.61 -26.94 4.33
C ALA A 32 -16.86 -28.12 4.94
N VAL A 33 -15.98 -27.86 5.89
CA VAL A 33 -15.35 -28.88 6.73
C VAL A 33 -15.88 -28.66 8.16
N LEU A 34 -16.46 -29.69 8.74
CA LEU A 34 -17.05 -29.63 10.10
C LEU A 34 -18.14 -28.52 10.24
N GLY A 35 -18.90 -28.24 9.19
CA GLY A 35 -19.97 -27.23 9.20
C GLY A 35 -19.48 -25.78 8.98
N TRP A 36 -18.19 -25.56 8.76
CA TRP A 36 -17.61 -24.25 8.48
C TRP A 36 -17.17 -24.17 7.02
N ASN A 37 -17.58 -23.12 6.32
CA ASN A 37 -17.16 -22.88 4.93
C ASN A 37 -15.70 -22.41 4.88
N ILE A 38 -14.75 -23.37 4.94
CA ILE A 38 -13.31 -23.08 5.03
C ILE A 38 -12.63 -23.21 3.66
N LEU A 39 -13.14 -24.10 2.78
CA LEU A 39 -12.49 -24.34 1.49
C LEU A 39 -12.86 -23.26 0.48
N PRO A 40 -11.88 -22.52 -0.07
CA PRO A 40 -12.11 -21.53 -1.11
C PRO A 40 -12.66 -22.16 -2.40
N ARG A 41 -13.39 -21.36 -3.17
CA ARG A 41 -13.90 -21.78 -4.47
C ARG A 41 -12.78 -21.84 -5.50
N THR A 42 -12.74 -22.90 -6.32
CA THR A 42 -11.71 -23.09 -7.36
C THR A 42 -12.18 -22.71 -8.77
N LYS A 43 -13.41 -22.18 -8.93
CA LYS A 43 -13.90 -21.65 -10.21
C LYS A 43 -12.96 -20.58 -10.79
N ASP A 44 -12.81 -20.51 -12.11
CA ASP A 44 -11.95 -19.53 -12.80
C ASP A 44 -12.23 -18.07 -12.43
N THR A 45 -13.47 -17.74 -12.08
CA THR A 45 -13.85 -16.42 -11.62
C THR A 45 -13.30 -16.06 -10.23
N ALA A 46 -13.08 -17.05 -9.37
CA ALA A 46 -12.57 -16.87 -8.01
C ALA A 46 -11.08 -17.20 -7.92
N MET A 47 -10.62 -18.18 -8.69
CA MET A 47 -9.27 -18.69 -8.68
C MET A 47 -8.81 -18.99 -10.12
N PRO A 48 -8.43 -17.96 -10.91
CA PRO A 48 -7.93 -18.15 -12.27
C PRO A 48 -6.59 -18.89 -12.26
N HIS A 49 -6.24 -19.53 -13.39
CA HIS A 49 -4.93 -20.13 -13.56
C HIS A 49 -3.80 -19.08 -13.55
N VAL A 50 -2.62 -19.46 -13.09
CA VAL A 50 -1.47 -18.53 -13.01
C VAL A 50 -1.12 -17.97 -14.38
N TRP A 51 -1.15 -18.79 -15.44
CA TRP A 51 -0.89 -18.32 -16.82
C TRP A 51 -1.97 -17.36 -17.34
N ASP A 52 -3.25 -17.54 -16.94
CA ASP A 52 -4.33 -16.64 -17.31
C ASP A 52 -4.18 -15.28 -16.63
N MET A 53 -3.68 -15.25 -15.38
CA MET A 53 -3.34 -13.99 -14.69
C MET A 53 -2.22 -13.26 -15.42
N VAL A 54 -1.21 -13.98 -15.89
CA VAL A 54 -0.09 -13.37 -16.62
C VAL A 54 -0.53 -12.89 -18.02
N SER A 55 -1.31 -13.67 -18.75
CA SER A 55 -1.81 -13.28 -20.06
C SER A 55 -2.72 -12.06 -19.98
N ARG A 56 -3.56 -11.97 -18.97
CA ARG A 56 -4.43 -10.81 -18.72
C ARG A 56 -3.70 -9.49 -18.52
N LEU A 57 -2.45 -9.50 -18.11
CA LEU A 57 -1.66 -8.26 -18.02
C LEU A 57 -1.53 -7.55 -19.37
N PHE A 58 -1.60 -8.30 -20.46
CA PHE A 58 -1.48 -7.77 -21.83
C PHE A 58 -2.84 -7.44 -22.46
N ASP A 59 -3.93 -7.87 -21.84
CA ASP A 59 -5.29 -7.59 -22.29
C ASP A 59 -5.67 -6.12 -22.05
N PRO A 60 -6.62 -5.57 -22.82
CA PRO A 60 -7.16 -4.24 -22.59
C PRO A 60 -7.91 -4.17 -21.24
N GLU A 61 -7.78 -3.05 -20.53
CA GLU A 61 -8.41 -2.82 -19.22
C GLU A 61 -9.95 -2.97 -19.28
N SER A 62 -10.55 -2.51 -20.37
CA SER A 62 -12.00 -2.63 -20.59
C SER A 62 -12.30 -2.57 -22.09
N ARG A 63 -13.54 -2.96 -22.47
CA ARG A 63 -14.02 -2.85 -23.86
C ARG A 63 -14.05 -1.41 -24.42
N VAL A 64 -13.90 -0.40 -23.55
CA VAL A 64 -13.96 1.02 -23.89
C VAL A 64 -12.57 1.66 -23.91
N LYS A 65 -11.60 1.09 -23.16
CA LYS A 65 -10.21 1.60 -23.09
C LYS A 65 -9.26 0.58 -23.65
N ASP A 66 -8.55 0.97 -24.69
CA ASP A 66 -7.53 0.17 -25.40
C ASP A 66 -6.18 0.07 -24.65
N SER A 67 -6.10 0.60 -23.42
CA SER A 67 -4.89 0.54 -22.62
C SER A 67 -4.73 -0.85 -21.99
N SER A 68 -3.60 -1.50 -22.26
CA SER A 68 -3.27 -2.79 -21.65
C SER A 68 -3.15 -2.67 -20.12
N ILE A 69 -3.62 -3.68 -19.39
CA ILE A 69 -3.65 -3.72 -17.91
C ILE A 69 -2.26 -3.42 -17.32
N TRP A 70 -1.18 -3.93 -17.90
CA TRP A 70 0.17 -3.69 -17.40
C TRP A 70 0.55 -2.19 -17.39
N ARG A 71 0.07 -1.40 -18.39
CA ARG A 71 0.31 0.06 -18.42
C ARG A 71 -0.45 0.76 -17.31
N VAL A 72 -1.68 0.34 -17.04
CA VAL A 72 -2.49 0.87 -15.93
C VAL A 72 -1.85 0.55 -14.59
N VAL A 73 -1.35 -0.68 -14.43
CA VAL A 73 -0.62 -1.10 -13.23
C VAL A 73 0.66 -0.28 -13.05
N LEU A 74 1.46 -0.10 -14.10
CA LEU A 74 2.67 0.72 -14.02
C LEU A 74 2.37 2.18 -13.69
N ALA A 75 1.33 2.75 -14.28
CA ALA A 75 0.89 4.12 -13.96
C ALA A 75 0.45 4.22 -12.49
N GLY A 76 -0.29 3.22 -11.98
CA GLY A 76 -0.68 3.14 -10.58
C GLY A 76 0.51 2.98 -9.63
N VAL A 77 1.49 2.14 -9.98
CA VAL A 77 2.75 1.98 -9.21
C VAL A 77 3.52 3.30 -9.18
N TRP A 78 3.69 3.96 -10.34
CA TRP A 78 4.37 5.24 -10.42
C TRP A 78 3.68 6.33 -9.59
N PHE A 79 2.36 6.40 -9.67
CA PHE A 79 1.56 7.30 -8.86
C PHE A 79 1.78 7.05 -7.36
N SER A 80 1.69 5.80 -6.92
CA SER A 80 1.88 5.43 -5.51
C SER A 80 3.29 5.74 -5.02
N LEU A 81 4.32 5.43 -5.81
CA LEU A 81 5.72 5.76 -5.50
C LEU A 81 5.94 7.27 -5.39
N ARG A 82 5.36 8.05 -6.29
CA ARG A 82 5.43 9.52 -6.24
C ARG A 82 4.81 10.07 -4.96
N VAL A 83 3.62 9.58 -4.60
CA VAL A 83 2.92 10.00 -3.37
C VAL A 83 3.72 9.62 -2.13
N ALA A 84 4.22 8.38 -2.08
CA ALA A 84 5.07 7.89 -0.98
C ALA A 84 6.37 8.69 -0.86
N PHE A 85 7.02 9.00 -1.98
CA PHE A 85 8.24 9.82 -2.01
C PHE A 85 7.99 11.23 -1.48
N VAL A 86 6.90 11.89 -1.87
CA VAL A 86 6.54 13.22 -1.37
C VAL A 86 6.30 13.17 0.14
N GLY A 87 5.52 12.18 0.62
CA GLY A 87 5.28 12.01 2.05
C GLY A 87 6.58 11.76 2.82
N PHE A 88 7.43 10.86 2.33
CA PHE A 88 8.73 10.57 2.91
C PHE A 88 9.65 11.80 2.96
N ALA A 89 9.74 12.54 1.87
CA ALA A 89 10.58 13.75 1.80
C ALA A 89 10.13 14.81 2.82
N ILE A 90 8.82 15.10 2.88
CA ILE A 90 8.25 16.03 3.84
C ILE A 90 8.50 15.55 5.28
N GLY A 91 8.20 14.29 5.58
CA GLY A 91 8.40 13.69 6.90
C GLY A 91 9.86 13.76 7.33
N THR A 92 10.80 13.43 6.43
CA THR A 92 12.23 13.49 6.69
C THR A 92 12.70 14.93 6.96
N ILE A 93 12.29 15.89 6.13
CA ILE A 93 12.68 17.30 6.32
C ILE A 93 12.18 17.81 7.67
N VAL A 94 10.91 17.55 8.02
CA VAL A 94 10.32 17.95 9.29
C VAL A 94 10.99 17.22 10.45
N GLY A 95 11.17 15.90 10.36
CA GLY A 95 11.80 15.09 11.40
C GLY A 95 13.23 15.51 11.69
N VAL A 96 14.06 15.64 10.64
CA VAL A 96 15.44 16.11 10.77
C VAL A 96 15.50 17.55 11.30
N GLY A 97 14.60 18.42 10.82
CA GLY A 97 14.51 19.82 11.32
C GLY A 97 14.17 19.87 12.82
N LEU A 98 13.20 19.10 13.26
CA LEU A 98 12.85 19.02 14.69
C LEU A 98 13.95 18.37 15.53
N ALA A 99 14.59 17.31 15.02
CA ALA A 99 15.73 16.68 15.70
C ALA A 99 16.89 17.68 15.87
N ALA A 100 17.22 18.44 14.82
CA ALA A 100 18.25 19.47 14.89
C ALA A 100 17.89 20.60 15.86
N LEU A 101 16.63 21.03 15.87
CA LEU A 101 16.11 22.04 16.78
C LEU A 101 16.22 21.58 18.26
N MET A 102 15.79 20.35 18.53
CA MET A 102 15.86 19.75 19.87
C MET A 102 17.32 19.47 20.30
N ALA A 103 18.21 19.17 19.38
CA ALA A 103 19.64 18.99 19.66
C ALA A 103 20.32 20.32 20.01
N ARG A 104 19.83 21.44 19.45
CA ARG A 104 20.41 22.76 19.66
C ARG A 104 19.87 23.50 20.89
N PHE A 105 18.58 23.25 21.21
CA PHE A 105 17.86 24.00 22.25
C PHE A 105 17.18 23.06 23.24
N ASP A 106 17.65 23.05 24.50
CA ASP A 106 17.06 22.22 25.58
C ASP A 106 15.59 22.57 25.86
N VAL A 107 15.22 23.85 25.72
CA VAL A 107 13.83 24.29 25.88
C VAL A 107 12.92 23.64 24.82
N ALA A 108 13.37 23.61 23.56
CA ALA A 108 12.65 22.93 22.48
C ALA A 108 12.51 21.42 22.75
N ARG A 109 13.59 20.79 23.20
CA ARG A 109 13.59 19.37 23.57
C ARG A 109 12.57 19.05 24.65
N ARG A 110 12.61 19.78 25.76
CA ARG A 110 11.69 19.58 26.90
C ARG A 110 10.24 19.88 26.52
N GLY A 111 10.01 20.88 25.67
CA GLY A 111 8.67 21.27 25.23
C GLY A 111 8.08 20.34 24.18
N LEU A 112 8.84 19.94 23.15
CA LEU A 112 8.32 19.18 22.00
C LEU A 112 8.30 17.66 22.23
N LEU A 113 9.29 17.11 22.95
CA LEU A 113 9.42 15.68 23.12
C LEU A 113 8.15 14.97 23.65
N PRO A 114 7.44 15.51 24.68
CA PRO A 114 6.21 14.87 25.16
C PRO A 114 5.12 14.78 24.08
N TYR A 115 4.97 15.84 23.27
CA TYR A 115 3.96 15.86 22.19
C TYR A 115 4.31 14.88 21.07
N LEU A 116 5.60 14.76 20.75
CA LEU A 116 6.08 13.79 19.77
C LEU A 116 5.78 12.35 20.23
N VAL A 117 6.09 12.03 21.48
CA VAL A 117 5.80 10.70 22.04
C VAL A 117 4.28 10.42 22.06
N ILE A 118 3.46 11.38 22.49
CA ILE A 118 2.01 11.23 22.49
C ILE A 118 1.47 11.04 21.07
N SER A 119 2.00 11.77 20.08
CA SER A 119 1.54 11.65 18.70
C SER A 119 1.71 10.23 18.12
N GLN A 120 2.70 9.47 18.58
CA GLN A 120 2.92 8.08 18.17
C GLN A 120 1.89 7.10 18.73
N THR A 121 1.24 7.43 19.85
CA THR A 121 0.22 6.58 20.44
C THR A 121 -1.09 6.60 19.66
N VAL A 122 -1.26 7.58 18.75
CA VAL A 122 -2.47 7.71 17.95
C VAL A 122 -2.47 6.66 16.84
N PRO A 123 -3.47 5.77 16.80
CA PRO A 123 -3.55 4.75 15.75
C PRO A 123 -3.71 5.42 14.38
N MET A 124 -2.78 5.14 13.47
CA MET A 124 -2.79 5.68 12.10
C MET A 124 -4.12 5.41 11.37
N ILE A 125 -4.73 4.26 11.63
CA ILE A 125 -6.00 3.87 11.03
C ILE A 125 -7.15 4.82 11.41
N ALA A 126 -7.06 5.47 12.58
CA ALA A 126 -8.03 6.47 13.01
C ALA A 126 -7.78 7.85 12.38
N LEU A 127 -6.52 8.16 12.04
CA LEU A 127 -6.16 9.43 11.39
C LEU A 127 -6.53 9.46 9.90
N ALA A 128 -6.51 8.33 9.22
CA ALA A 128 -6.73 8.27 7.78
C ALA A 128 -8.09 8.89 7.33
N PRO A 129 -9.25 8.52 7.91
CA PRO A 129 -10.53 9.14 7.57
C PRO A 129 -10.58 10.63 7.92
N LEU A 130 -9.94 11.01 9.03
CA LEU A 130 -9.91 12.41 9.50
C LEU A 130 -9.16 13.30 8.50
N VAL A 131 -7.95 12.91 8.12
CA VAL A 131 -7.12 13.66 7.15
C VAL A 131 -7.79 13.69 5.77
N ALA A 132 -8.42 12.59 5.35
CA ALA A 132 -9.15 12.54 4.09
C ALA A 132 -10.37 13.47 4.07
N SER A 133 -11.13 13.54 5.18
CA SER A 133 -12.33 14.39 5.28
C SER A 133 -11.99 15.88 5.42
N TRP A 134 -10.93 16.20 6.14
CA TRP A 134 -10.49 17.59 6.29
C TRP A 134 -9.86 18.11 5.00
N GLY A 135 -9.02 17.31 4.36
CA GLY A 135 -8.41 17.66 3.09
C GLY A 135 -9.44 18.05 2.05
N GLY A 136 -10.51 17.25 1.90
CA GLY A 136 -11.58 17.53 0.93
C GLY A 136 -12.39 18.79 1.20
N LYS A 137 -12.26 19.39 2.39
CA LYS A 137 -12.93 20.66 2.76
C LYS A 137 -12.01 21.88 2.71
N LEU A 138 -10.70 21.67 2.58
CA LEU A 138 -9.73 22.76 2.52
C LEU A 138 -9.68 23.34 1.11
N GLN A 139 -10.32 24.49 0.95
CA GLN A 139 -10.23 25.36 -0.23
C GLN A 139 -9.52 26.63 0.19
N LEU A 140 -8.27 26.81 -0.25
CA LEU A 140 -7.48 28.02 0.03
C LEU A 140 -7.23 28.76 -1.27
N ALA A 141 -7.84 29.92 -1.42
CA ALA A 141 -7.62 30.84 -2.55
C ALA A 141 -7.79 30.17 -3.94
N GLY A 142 -8.81 29.31 -4.12
CA GLY A 142 -9.07 28.60 -5.37
C GLY A 142 -8.25 27.31 -5.59
N TRP A 143 -7.40 26.96 -4.62
CA TRP A 143 -6.69 25.68 -4.63
C TRP A 143 -7.51 24.63 -3.87
N GLU A 144 -7.84 23.54 -4.55
CA GLU A 144 -8.51 22.38 -3.96
C GLU A 144 -7.49 21.38 -3.47
N TRP A 145 -7.66 20.88 -2.25
CA TRP A 145 -6.81 19.84 -1.68
C TRP A 145 -6.94 18.54 -2.46
N PRO A 146 -5.89 18.07 -3.15
CA PRO A 146 -5.97 16.84 -3.90
C PRO A 146 -5.94 15.61 -2.96
N LYS A 147 -6.75 14.59 -3.26
CA LYS A 147 -6.88 13.38 -2.43
C LYS A 147 -5.54 12.68 -2.15
N TRP A 148 -4.62 12.69 -3.12
CA TRP A 148 -3.30 12.10 -2.97
C TRP A 148 -2.45 12.79 -1.89
N LEU A 149 -2.68 14.06 -1.63
CA LEU A 149 -1.95 14.82 -0.61
C LEU A 149 -2.32 14.34 0.80
N SER A 150 -3.56 13.91 1.04
CA SER A 150 -3.96 13.28 2.30
C SER A 150 -3.13 12.01 2.57
N VAL A 151 -2.89 11.20 1.54
CA VAL A 151 -2.04 10.01 1.65
C VAL A 151 -0.59 10.39 1.90
N ALA A 152 -0.08 11.42 1.21
CA ALA A 152 1.28 11.93 1.42
C ALA A 152 1.48 12.47 2.84
N VAL A 153 0.49 13.19 3.40
CA VAL A 153 0.53 13.67 4.79
C VAL A 153 0.59 12.53 5.79
N LEU A 154 -0.19 11.47 5.59
CA LEU A 154 -0.11 10.26 6.42
C LEU A 154 1.25 9.57 6.29
N GLY A 155 1.80 9.49 5.07
CA GLY A 155 3.15 9.00 4.82
C GLY A 155 4.23 9.87 5.48
N ALA A 156 4.06 11.19 5.46
CA ALA A 156 4.95 12.11 6.16
C ALA A 156 4.91 11.91 7.68
N PHE A 157 3.71 11.70 8.23
CA PHE A 157 3.54 11.41 9.65
C PHE A 157 4.24 10.11 10.07
N LEU A 158 4.23 9.08 9.21
CA LEU A 158 4.98 7.83 9.45
C LEU A 158 6.49 8.02 9.35
N ALA A 159 6.95 8.81 8.37
CA ALA A 159 8.38 9.02 8.10
C ALA A 159 9.02 10.05 9.03
N PHE A 160 8.25 10.94 9.61
CA PHE A 160 8.67 12.01 10.51
C PHE A 160 9.23 11.47 11.83
N PHE A 161 8.88 10.26 12.19
CA PHE A 161 9.30 9.63 13.43
C PHE A 161 10.14 8.37 13.14
N PRO A 162 11.37 8.28 13.66
CA PRO A 162 12.19 7.06 13.61
C PRO A 162 11.70 5.99 14.58
#